data_65e4815669884c7d8d48885a3c861aba
#
_entry.id   65e4815669884c7d8d48885a3c861aba
#
_cell.length_a   1.000
_cell.length_b   1.000
_cell.length_c   1.000
_cell.angle_alpha   90.00
_cell.angle_beta   90.00
_cell.angle_gamma   90.00
#
_symmetry.space_group_name_H-M   'P 1'
#
loop_
_entity.id
_entity.type
_entity.pdbx_description
1 polymer ?
#
loop_
_entity_poly.entity_id
_entity_poly.type
_entity_poly.pdbx_seq_one_letter_code
_entity_poly.pdbx_strand_id
1 'polypeptide(L)'
;METNVKTTEKKAPSFALSIAAIGILVLFVGGGYIGLGLKVDIMLLCSAACVAIMAMTLGYTYADLEAFICERISKTMSTILIIWAIGTVIGTFIFCGAIPMVIRYGVMLIKPSLVIPMSFVLCAIFSTVTGTSWGSAGTAGVACIGIAAGLGVSLPMTAAAIVCGATFGDKISPLSDTTNLAPLCAGCTLYQHIGSMMWTTTPASLLALAGFFILGHT
;
A
#
# COMPACT_ATOMS: atom_id res chain seq x y z
N MET A 1 49.45 -9.46 -2.28
CA MET A 1 49.15 -8.11 -2.81
C MET A 1 47.97 -7.61 -1.97
N GLU A 2 48.27 -7.05 -0.78
CA GLU A 2 47.27 -6.52 0.13
C GLU A 2 46.74 -5.22 -0.46
N THR A 3 45.48 -5.24 -0.92
CA THR A 3 44.77 -4.05 -1.30
C THR A 3 44.39 -3.29 -0.04
N ASN A 4 45.11 -2.22 0.18
CA ASN A 4 44.91 -1.24 1.25
C ASN A 4 43.55 -0.55 1.04
N VAL A 5 42.47 -1.17 1.51
CA VAL A 5 41.14 -0.57 1.51
C VAL A 5 41.18 0.54 2.54
N LYS A 6 41.36 1.79 2.09
CA LYS A 6 41.10 2.97 2.89
C LYS A 6 39.67 2.90 3.40
N THR A 7 39.47 2.46 4.62
CA THR A 7 38.23 2.62 5.34
C THR A 7 37.99 4.12 5.58
N THR A 8 37.36 4.76 4.59
CA THR A 8 36.85 6.11 4.78
C THR A 8 35.79 6.03 5.88
N GLU A 9 36.02 6.69 7.01
CA GLU A 9 35.05 6.75 8.10
C GLU A 9 33.74 7.31 7.56
N LYS A 10 32.71 6.44 7.49
CA LYS A 10 31.37 6.82 7.04
C LYS A 10 30.76 7.74 8.10
N LYS A 11 30.53 8.99 7.74
CA LYS A 11 29.92 9.97 8.65
C LYS A 11 28.40 9.75 8.68
N ALA A 12 27.84 9.68 9.89
CA ALA A 12 26.40 9.74 10.03
C ALA A 12 25.87 11.07 9.46
N PRO A 13 24.76 11.08 8.72
CA PRO A 13 24.20 12.31 8.17
C PRO A 13 23.83 13.27 9.31
N SER A 14 24.13 14.55 9.12
CA SER A 14 23.66 15.59 10.05
C SER A 14 22.14 15.71 9.95
N PHE A 15 21.50 16.20 11.02
CA PHE A 15 20.05 16.42 11.03
C PHE A 15 19.57 17.30 9.86
N ALA A 16 20.32 18.36 9.54
CA ALA A 16 20.04 19.22 8.41
C ALA A 16 20.08 18.49 7.06
N LEU A 17 21.05 17.59 6.88
CA LEU A 17 21.18 16.80 5.66
C LEU A 17 20.04 15.78 5.51
N SER A 18 19.59 15.20 6.62
CA SER A 18 18.43 14.29 6.63
C SER A 18 17.13 15.00 6.26
N ILE A 19 16.91 16.21 6.78
CA ILE A 19 15.77 17.06 6.39
C ILE A 19 15.89 17.47 4.93
N ALA A 20 17.07 17.82 4.44
CA ALA A 20 17.29 18.16 3.04
C ALA A 20 16.93 16.99 2.10
N ALA A 21 17.28 15.74 2.45
CA ALA A 21 16.94 14.56 1.69
C ALA A 21 15.42 14.35 1.59
N ILE A 22 14.69 14.52 2.71
CA ILE A 22 13.23 14.46 2.74
C ILE A 22 12.64 15.64 1.93
N GLY A 23 13.21 16.84 2.08
CA GLY A 23 12.79 18.01 1.31
C GLY A 23 12.94 17.83 -0.20
N ILE A 24 14.02 17.21 -0.66
CA ILE A 24 14.24 16.86 -2.06
C ILE A 24 13.13 15.90 -2.54
N LEU A 25 12.82 14.85 -1.77
CA LEU A 25 11.76 13.91 -2.12
C LEU A 25 10.41 14.63 -2.27
N VAL A 26 10.04 15.45 -1.29
CA VAL A 26 8.77 16.19 -1.28
C VAL A 26 8.72 17.19 -2.45
N LEU A 27 9.83 17.88 -2.74
CA LEU A 27 9.91 18.86 -3.82
C LEU A 27 9.80 18.19 -5.20
N PHE A 28 10.50 17.09 -5.42
CA PHE A 28 10.41 16.35 -6.70
C PHE A 28 9.03 15.73 -6.89
N VAL A 29 8.50 15.01 -5.89
CA VAL A 29 7.20 14.34 -6.01
C VAL A 29 6.06 15.37 -6.00
N GLY A 30 6.04 16.32 -5.06
CA GLY A 30 4.98 17.33 -4.97
C GLY A 30 5.05 18.34 -6.13
N GLY A 31 6.21 18.94 -6.37
CA GLY A 31 6.41 19.93 -7.43
C GLY A 31 6.33 19.31 -8.84
N GLY A 32 6.91 18.14 -9.03
CA GLY A 32 6.90 17.45 -10.31
C GLY A 32 5.52 16.91 -10.69
N TYR A 33 4.81 16.30 -9.74
CA TYR A 33 3.47 15.76 -9.99
C TYR A 33 2.41 16.87 -10.10
N ILE A 34 2.37 17.79 -9.12
CA ILE A 34 1.34 18.84 -9.05
C ILE A 34 1.64 19.99 -10.06
N GLY A 35 2.93 20.39 -10.17
CA GLY A 35 3.31 21.54 -10.99
C GLY A 35 3.52 21.22 -12.47
N LEU A 36 4.12 20.05 -12.78
CA LEU A 36 4.49 19.67 -14.14
C LEU A 36 3.67 18.50 -14.70
N GLY A 37 2.79 17.87 -13.91
CA GLY A 37 1.99 16.73 -14.33
C GLY A 37 2.81 15.48 -14.70
N LEU A 38 4.04 15.37 -14.18
CA LEU A 38 4.96 14.26 -14.48
C LEU A 38 4.57 13.01 -13.69
N LYS A 39 4.95 11.85 -14.22
CA LYS A 39 4.70 10.58 -13.54
C LYS A 39 5.51 10.47 -12.26
N VAL A 40 4.87 10.04 -11.18
CA VAL A 40 5.47 9.90 -9.85
C VAL A 40 6.70 9.00 -9.87
N ASP A 41 6.71 7.93 -10.67
CA ASP A 41 7.83 6.98 -10.78
C ASP A 41 9.13 7.67 -11.21
N ILE A 42 9.04 8.59 -12.19
CA ILE A 42 10.19 9.34 -12.68
C ILE A 42 10.70 10.29 -11.59
N MET A 43 9.80 10.94 -10.86
CA MET A 43 10.15 11.85 -9.78
C MET A 43 10.83 11.13 -8.61
N LEU A 44 10.36 9.92 -8.29
CA LEU A 44 11.00 9.07 -7.28
C LEU A 44 12.42 8.67 -7.69
N LEU A 45 12.64 8.30 -8.96
CA LEU A 45 13.98 7.98 -9.48
C LEU A 45 14.91 9.18 -9.44
N CYS A 46 14.43 10.37 -9.84
CA CYS A 46 15.23 11.59 -9.77
C CYS A 46 15.60 11.96 -8.33
N SER A 47 14.64 11.86 -7.41
CA SER A 47 14.91 12.13 -5.98
C SER A 47 15.89 11.13 -5.39
N ALA A 48 15.77 9.84 -5.74
CA ALA A 48 16.70 8.81 -5.31
C ALA A 48 18.14 9.08 -5.83
N ALA A 49 18.27 9.50 -7.09
CA ALA A 49 19.57 9.89 -7.64
C ALA A 49 20.20 11.08 -6.91
N CYS A 50 19.42 12.11 -6.58
CA CYS A 50 19.91 13.25 -5.79
C CYS A 50 20.35 12.83 -4.38
N VAL A 51 19.57 11.98 -3.70
CA VAL A 51 19.93 11.45 -2.38
C VAL A 51 21.17 10.57 -2.45
N ALA A 52 21.32 9.76 -3.51
CA ALA A 52 22.53 8.98 -3.74
C ALA A 52 23.80 9.86 -3.90
N ILE A 53 23.69 10.96 -4.65
CA ILE A 53 24.79 11.93 -4.78
C ILE A 53 25.12 12.55 -3.40
N MET A 54 24.11 12.89 -2.60
CA MET A 54 24.32 13.39 -1.24
C MET A 54 25.02 12.35 -0.35
N ALA A 55 24.65 11.06 -0.45
CA ALA A 55 25.30 9.99 0.29
C ALA A 55 26.80 9.84 -0.11
N MET A 56 27.11 10.01 -1.39
CA MET A 56 28.50 9.99 -1.86
C MET A 56 29.36 11.11 -1.25
N THR A 57 28.78 12.29 -0.97
CA THR A 57 29.49 13.38 -0.27
C THR A 57 29.80 13.05 1.20
N LEU A 58 29.09 12.09 1.80
CA LEU A 58 29.31 11.57 3.15
C LEU A 58 30.37 10.45 3.20
N GLY A 59 30.93 10.06 2.05
CA GLY A 59 31.96 9.03 1.96
C GLY A 59 31.41 7.63 1.66
N TYR A 60 30.11 7.50 1.31
CA TYR A 60 29.57 6.24 0.80
C TYR A 60 30.05 6.00 -0.63
N THR A 61 30.46 4.78 -0.92
CA THR A 61 30.86 4.37 -2.26
C THR A 61 29.66 3.86 -3.06
N TYR A 62 29.83 3.77 -4.38
CA TYR A 62 28.79 3.15 -5.24
C TYR A 62 28.45 1.72 -4.79
N ALA A 63 29.46 0.94 -4.40
CA ALA A 63 29.25 -0.43 -3.91
C ALA A 63 28.39 -0.48 -2.63
N ASP A 64 28.54 0.51 -1.73
CA ASP A 64 27.69 0.62 -0.54
C ASP A 64 26.23 0.93 -0.92
N LEU A 65 26.03 1.84 -1.86
CA LEU A 65 24.69 2.19 -2.34
C LEU A 65 24.03 0.99 -3.03
N GLU A 66 24.76 0.27 -3.86
CA GLU A 66 24.29 -0.95 -4.50
C GLU A 66 23.88 -2.01 -3.47
N ALA A 67 24.72 -2.23 -2.44
CA ALA A 67 24.40 -3.19 -1.38
C ALA A 67 23.12 -2.80 -0.62
N PHE A 68 22.91 -1.51 -0.31
CA PHE A 68 21.68 -1.03 0.32
C PHE A 68 20.47 -1.21 -0.58
N ILE A 69 20.58 -0.95 -1.87
CA ILE A 69 19.50 -1.16 -2.83
C ILE A 69 19.13 -2.65 -2.89
N CYS A 70 20.12 -3.53 -3.04
CA CYS A 70 19.91 -4.98 -3.08
C CYS A 70 19.26 -5.50 -1.79
N GLU A 71 19.70 -5.02 -0.62
CA GLU A 71 19.08 -5.38 0.66
C GLU A 71 17.60 -4.96 0.71
N ARG A 72 17.27 -3.76 0.25
CA ARG A 72 15.89 -3.27 0.23
C ARG A 72 15.02 -4.02 -0.77
N ILE A 73 15.52 -4.29 -1.96
CA ILE A 73 14.84 -5.11 -2.96
C ILE A 73 14.57 -6.52 -2.40
N SER A 74 15.57 -7.14 -1.77
CA SER A 74 15.39 -8.48 -1.16
C SER A 74 14.26 -8.49 -0.12
N LYS A 75 14.18 -7.47 0.74
CA LYS A 75 13.08 -7.34 1.73
C LYS A 75 11.71 -7.13 1.09
N THR A 76 11.66 -6.50 -0.09
CA THR A 76 10.42 -6.22 -0.82
C THR A 76 10.00 -7.38 -1.73
N MET A 77 10.91 -8.32 -2.01
CA MET A 77 10.69 -9.41 -2.96
C MET A 77 9.47 -10.26 -2.62
N SER A 78 9.25 -10.54 -1.33
CA SER A 78 8.06 -11.28 -0.86
C SER A 78 6.76 -10.60 -1.31
N THR A 79 6.66 -9.28 -1.15
CA THR A 79 5.49 -8.49 -1.58
C THR A 79 5.30 -8.54 -3.09
N ILE A 80 6.39 -8.45 -3.87
CA ILE A 80 6.33 -8.54 -5.34
C ILE A 80 5.82 -9.91 -5.77
N LEU A 81 6.31 -10.99 -5.16
CA LEU A 81 5.84 -12.35 -5.47
C LEU A 81 4.37 -12.55 -5.13
N ILE A 82 3.89 -11.98 -4.02
CA ILE A 82 2.47 -12.01 -3.66
C ILE A 82 1.64 -11.29 -4.73
N ILE A 83 2.05 -10.10 -5.18
CA ILE A 83 1.33 -9.35 -6.23
C ILE A 83 1.28 -10.15 -7.55
N TRP A 84 2.35 -10.81 -7.94
CA TRP A 84 2.37 -11.68 -9.13
C TRP A 84 1.43 -12.88 -8.97
N ALA A 85 1.46 -13.54 -7.80
CA ALA A 85 0.54 -14.64 -7.52
C ALA A 85 -0.93 -14.20 -7.57
N ILE A 86 -1.26 -13.04 -7.00
CA ILE A 86 -2.60 -12.45 -7.05
C ILE A 86 -3.00 -12.18 -8.52
N GLY A 87 -2.12 -11.59 -9.32
CA GLY A 87 -2.36 -11.36 -10.75
C GLY A 87 -2.70 -12.63 -11.50
N THR A 88 -1.98 -13.72 -11.23
CA THR A 88 -2.24 -15.03 -11.81
C THR A 88 -3.61 -15.59 -11.39
N VAL A 89 -3.95 -15.50 -10.10
CA VAL A 89 -5.26 -15.93 -9.57
C VAL A 89 -6.39 -15.13 -10.21
N ILE A 90 -6.27 -13.81 -10.30
CA ILE A 90 -7.27 -12.95 -10.93
C ILE A 90 -7.46 -13.34 -12.41
N GLY A 91 -6.35 -13.51 -13.14
CA GLY A 91 -6.39 -13.94 -14.55
C GLY A 91 -7.12 -15.26 -14.71
N THR A 92 -6.83 -16.23 -13.85
CA THR A 92 -7.50 -17.55 -13.85
C THR A 92 -9.01 -17.42 -13.56
N PHE A 93 -9.40 -16.59 -12.58
CA PHE A 93 -10.80 -16.37 -12.23
C PHE A 93 -11.59 -15.62 -13.30
N ILE A 94 -10.93 -14.74 -14.05
CA ILE A 94 -11.54 -14.10 -15.23
C ILE A 94 -11.74 -15.14 -16.32
N PHE A 95 -10.72 -15.94 -16.61
CA PHE A 95 -10.75 -16.93 -17.68
C PHE A 95 -11.77 -18.06 -17.45
N CYS A 96 -11.88 -18.57 -16.22
CA CYS A 96 -12.88 -19.59 -15.88
C CYS A 96 -14.31 -19.05 -15.70
N GLY A 97 -14.51 -17.74 -15.84
CA GLY A 97 -15.83 -17.11 -15.73
C GLY A 97 -16.31 -16.84 -14.31
N ALA A 98 -15.52 -17.13 -13.28
CA ALA A 98 -15.91 -16.91 -11.88
C ALA A 98 -16.15 -15.43 -11.59
N ILE A 99 -15.25 -14.54 -11.98
CA ILE A 99 -15.41 -13.09 -11.78
C ILE A 99 -16.63 -12.56 -12.59
N PRO A 100 -16.78 -12.83 -13.89
CA PRO A 100 -18.00 -12.46 -14.63
C PRO A 100 -19.30 -12.93 -13.97
N MET A 101 -19.31 -14.15 -13.41
CA MET A 101 -20.49 -14.68 -12.71
C MET A 101 -20.78 -13.89 -11.42
N VAL A 102 -19.79 -13.61 -10.61
CA VAL A 102 -19.92 -12.78 -9.39
C VAL A 102 -20.43 -11.38 -9.75
N ILE A 103 -19.90 -10.76 -10.81
CA ILE A 103 -20.36 -9.47 -11.30
C ILE A 103 -21.82 -9.53 -11.71
N ARG A 104 -22.22 -10.53 -12.51
CA ARG A 104 -23.60 -10.71 -12.96
C ARG A 104 -24.59 -10.81 -11.79
N TYR A 105 -24.29 -11.66 -10.82
CA TYR A 105 -25.14 -11.78 -9.63
C TYR A 105 -25.09 -10.54 -8.74
N GLY A 106 -23.93 -9.92 -8.61
CA GLY A 106 -23.77 -8.67 -7.85
C GLY A 106 -24.65 -7.54 -8.43
N VAL A 107 -24.64 -7.37 -9.75
CA VAL A 107 -25.48 -6.37 -10.45
C VAL A 107 -26.97 -6.66 -10.27
N MET A 108 -27.38 -7.92 -10.16
CA MET A 108 -28.79 -8.28 -9.95
C MET A 108 -29.26 -8.09 -8.51
N LEU A 109 -28.36 -8.28 -7.53
CA LEU A 109 -28.74 -8.34 -6.12
C LEU A 109 -28.47 -7.03 -5.37
N ILE A 110 -27.48 -6.23 -5.82
CA ILE A 110 -27.00 -5.05 -5.09
C ILE A 110 -27.58 -3.79 -5.73
N LYS A 111 -28.15 -2.93 -4.89
CA LYS A 111 -28.60 -1.60 -5.35
C LYS A 111 -27.38 -0.69 -5.59
N PRO A 112 -27.37 0.15 -6.64
CA PRO A 112 -26.26 1.04 -6.97
C PRO A 112 -25.77 1.88 -5.79
N SER A 113 -26.68 2.42 -4.97
CA SER A 113 -26.33 3.23 -3.79
C SER A 113 -25.58 2.47 -2.69
N LEU A 114 -25.65 1.15 -2.67
CA LEU A 114 -25.00 0.32 -1.66
C LEU A 114 -23.64 -0.25 -2.12
N VAL A 115 -23.28 -0.12 -3.40
CA VAL A 115 -22.04 -0.71 -3.95
C VAL A 115 -20.82 -0.17 -3.22
N ILE A 116 -20.72 1.14 -3.03
CA ILE A 116 -19.56 1.78 -2.40
C ILE A 116 -19.39 1.33 -0.94
N PRO A 117 -20.40 1.47 -0.05
CA PRO A 117 -20.24 1.03 1.35
C PRO A 117 -20.10 -0.49 1.47
N MET A 118 -20.76 -1.29 0.63
CA MET A 118 -20.58 -2.75 0.64
C MET A 118 -19.18 -3.15 0.21
N SER A 119 -18.58 -2.47 -0.75
CA SER A 119 -17.19 -2.72 -1.17
C SER A 119 -16.21 -2.51 -0.01
N PHE A 120 -16.43 -1.46 0.79
CA PHE A 120 -15.64 -1.23 2.01
C PHE A 120 -15.77 -2.40 2.99
N VAL A 121 -17.00 -2.77 3.35
CA VAL A 121 -17.27 -3.82 4.34
C VAL A 121 -16.74 -5.18 3.86
N LEU A 122 -16.97 -5.51 2.60
CA LEU A 122 -16.55 -6.80 2.04
C LEU A 122 -15.03 -6.92 2.01
N CYS A 123 -14.34 -5.88 1.57
CA CYS A 123 -12.87 -5.86 1.59
C CYS A 123 -12.30 -5.83 3.01
N ALA A 124 -12.99 -5.19 3.97
CA ALA A 124 -12.57 -5.20 5.38
C ALA A 124 -12.66 -6.62 5.98
N ILE A 125 -13.78 -7.33 5.74
CA ILE A 125 -13.95 -8.71 6.21
C ILE A 125 -12.90 -9.62 5.56
N PHE A 126 -12.75 -9.55 4.24
CA PHE A 126 -11.78 -10.35 3.51
C PHE A 126 -10.35 -10.12 4.02
N SER A 127 -9.96 -8.86 4.22
CA SER A 127 -8.64 -8.50 4.67
C SER A 127 -8.37 -8.94 6.11
N THR A 128 -9.39 -8.87 6.99
CA THR A 128 -9.27 -9.38 8.36
C THR A 128 -9.01 -10.89 8.39
N VAL A 129 -9.67 -11.63 7.51
CA VAL A 129 -9.54 -13.10 7.43
C VAL A 129 -8.22 -13.50 6.76
N THR A 130 -7.81 -12.81 5.72
CA THR A 130 -6.60 -13.17 4.95
C THR A 130 -5.31 -12.56 5.53
N GLY A 131 -5.41 -11.49 6.30
CA GLY A 131 -4.25 -10.77 6.84
C GLY A 131 -3.47 -9.97 5.79
N THR A 132 -4.07 -9.64 4.66
CA THR A 132 -3.40 -8.88 3.61
C THR A 132 -4.33 -7.88 2.92
N SER A 133 -3.97 -6.60 2.96
CA SER A 133 -4.71 -5.55 2.26
C SER A 133 -4.59 -5.69 0.73
N TRP A 134 -3.39 -5.98 0.24
CA TRP A 134 -3.14 -6.16 -1.21
C TRP A 134 -3.89 -7.35 -1.79
N GLY A 135 -3.86 -8.49 -1.10
CA GLY A 135 -4.61 -9.69 -1.50
C GLY A 135 -6.10 -9.45 -1.57
N SER A 136 -6.66 -8.78 -0.58
CA SER A 136 -8.09 -8.50 -0.50
C SER A 136 -8.55 -7.46 -1.54
N ALA A 137 -7.77 -6.39 -1.75
CA ALA A 137 -8.04 -5.42 -2.79
C ALA A 137 -7.93 -6.04 -4.19
N GLY A 138 -6.93 -6.91 -4.42
CA GLY A 138 -6.71 -7.59 -5.69
C GLY A 138 -7.72 -8.70 -6.00
N THR A 139 -8.40 -9.27 -5.02
CA THR A 139 -9.39 -10.34 -5.21
C THR A 139 -10.82 -9.83 -5.08
N ALA A 140 -11.29 -9.62 -3.84
CA ALA A 140 -12.64 -9.11 -3.57
C ALA A 140 -12.85 -7.71 -4.18
N GLY A 141 -11.83 -6.85 -4.14
CA GLY A 141 -11.89 -5.52 -4.71
C GLY A 141 -12.09 -5.50 -6.23
N VAL A 142 -11.45 -6.41 -6.97
CA VAL A 142 -11.66 -6.50 -8.43
C VAL A 142 -13.10 -6.87 -8.76
N ALA A 143 -13.71 -7.79 -8.01
CA ALA A 143 -15.12 -8.13 -8.17
C ALA A 143 -16.02 -6.92 -7.87
N CYS A 144 -15.74 -6.17 -6.79
CA CYS A 144 -16.48 -4.96 -6.44
C CYS A 144 -16.38 -3.86 -7.52
N ILE A 145 -15.20 -3.64 -8.08
CA ILE A 145 -15.02 -2.71 -9.23
C ILE A 145 -15.82 -3.16 -10.44
N GLY A 146 -15.83 -4.46 -10.73
CA GLY A 146 -16.64 -5.00 -11.82
C GLY A 146 -18.14 -4.79 -11.62
N ILE A 147 -18.66 -4.97 -10.40
CA ILE A 147 -20.04 -4.69 -10.05
C ILE A 147 -20.34 -3.20 -10.19
N ALA A 148 -19.47 -2.31 -9.68
CA ALA A 148 -19.61 -0.88 -9.80
C ALA A 148 -19.67 -0.42 -11.27
N ALA A 149 -18.79 -0.97 -12.12
CA ALA A 149 -18.78 -0.71 -13.56
C ALA A 149 -20.09 -1.15 -14.21
N GLY A 150 -20.59 -2.34 -13.86
CA GLY A 150 -21.86 -2.88 -14.39
C GLY A 150 -23.09 -2.08 -13.98
N LEU A 151 -23.05 -1.41 -12.82
CA LEU A 151 -24.14 -0.58 -12.29
C LEU A 151 -23.98 0.91 -12.60
N GLY A 152 -22.89 1.32 -13.29
CA GLY A 152 -22.61 2.72 -13.61
C GLY A 152 -22.23 3.58 -12.38
N VAL A 153 -21.76 2.94 -11.29
CA VAL A 153 -21.33 3.62 -10.07
C VAL A 153 -19.91 4.17 -10.24
N SER A 154 -19.58 5.26 -9.57
CA SER A 154 -18.27 5.91 -9.62
C SER A 154 -17.13 4.94 -9.26
N LEU A 155 -16.30 4.60 -10.25
CA LEU A 155 -15.15 3.69 -10.06
C LEU A 155 -14.10 4.25 -9.10
N PRO A 156 -13.71 5.53 -9.17
CA PRO A 156 -12.75 6.11 -8.21
C PRO A 156 -13.23 6.02 -6.76
N MET A 157 -14.52 6.27 -6.51
CA MET A 157 -15.10 6.18 -5.17
C MET A 157 -15.15 4.74 -4.67
N THR A 158 -15.53 3.80 -5.54
CA THR A 158 -15.52 2.37 -5.22
C THR A 158 -14.10 1.89 -4.93
N ALA A 159 -13.11 2.31 -5.72
CA ALA A 159 -11.70 1.99 -5.48
C ALA A 159 -11.21 2.55 -4.13
N ALA A 160 -11.58 3.78 -3.79
CA ALA A 160 -11.26 4.36 -2.50
C ALA A 160 -11.86 3.55 -1.33
N ALA A 161 -13.14 3.14 -1.46
CA ALA A 161 -13.81 2.31 -0.45
C ALA A 161 -13.13 0.93 -0.28
N ILE A 162 -12.73 0.29 -1.39
CA ILE A 162 -12.00 -0.98 -1.39
C ILE A 162 -10.67 -0.85 -0.64
N VAL A 163 -9.87 0.16 -0.97
CA VAL A 163 -8.56 0.38 -0.36
C VAL A 163 -8.70 0.69 1.12
N CYS A 164 -9.64 1.55 1.50
CA CYS A 164 -9.91 1.88 2.90
C CYS A 164 -10.36 0.64 3.69
N GLY A 165 -11.31 -0.15 3.16
CA GLY A 165 -11.78 -1.37 3.80
C GLY A 165 -10.68 -2.43 3.94
N ALA A 166 -9.93 -2.68 2.86
CA ALA A 166 -8.83 -3.63 2.87
C ALA A 166 -7.73 -3.23 3.86
N THR A 167 -7.39 -1.95 3.94
CA THR A 167 -6.40 -1.43 4.90
C THR A 167 -6.89 -1.54 6.34
N PHE A 168 -8.16 -1.24 6.59
CA PHE A 168 -8.76 -1.39 7.92
C PHE A 168 -8.72 -2.85 8.39
N GLY A 169 -9.16 -3.79 7.54
CA GLY A 169 -9.16 -5.20 7.88
C GLY A 169 -7.75 -5.75 8.17
N ASP A 170 -6.77 -5.34 7.37
CA ASP A 170 -5.36 -5.71 7.55
C ASP A 170 -4.81 -5.25 8.90
N LYS A 171 -5.15 -4.02 9.33
CA LYS A 171 -4.68 -3.45 10.61
C LYS A 171 -5.21 -4.17 11.84
N ILE A 172 -6.39 -4.73 11.79
CA ILE A 172 -6.99 -5.47 12.91
C ILE A 172 -6.77 -6.98 12.83
N SER A 173 -6.23 -7.47 11.72
CA SER A 173 -5.99 -8.90 11.50
C SER A 173 -4.78 -9.41 12.30
N PRO A 174 -4.92 -10.48 13.10
CA PRO A 174 -3.79 -11.12 13.73
C PRO A 174 -2.89 -11.88 12.75
N LEU A 175 -3.34 -12.09 11.51
CA LEU A 175 -2.59 -12.77 10.45
C LEU A 175 -1.73 -11.81 9.62
N SER A 176 -1.89 -10.50 9.80
CA SER A 176 -1.16 -9.48 9.04
C SER A 176 0.29 -9.38 9.46
N ASP A 177 1.20 -9.37 8.49
CA ASP A 177 2.64 -9.21 8.71
C ASP A 177 2.95 -7.88 9.41
N THR A 178 2.29 -6.79 9.00
CA THR A 178 2.51 -5.45 9.58
C THR A 178 2.04 -5.38 11.02
N THR A 179 0.91 -6.01 11.32
CA THR A 179 0.33 -6.06 12.68
C THR A 179 1.16 -6.94 13.61
N ASN A 180 1.82 -7.98 13.09
CA ASN A 180 2.71 -8.84 13.87
C ASN A 180 4.09 -8.22 14.10
N LEU A 181 4.62 -7.46 13.13
CA LEU A 181 5.96 -6.87 13.24
C LEU A 181 6.01 -5.71 14.24
N ALA A 182 4.98 -4.87 14.29
CA ALA A 182 4.95 -3.68 15.13
C ALA A 182 5.09 -3.98 16.64
N PRO A 183 4.37 -4.95 17.24
CA PRO A 183 4.52 -5.27 18.66
C PRO A 183 5.88 -5.89 18.99
N LEU A 184 6.51 -6.61 18.06
CA LEU A 184 7.87 -7.12 18.25
C LEU A 184 8.87 -5.96 18.44
N CYS A 185 8.72 -4.88 17.68
CA CYS A 185 9.55 -3.68 17.82
C CYS A 185 9.21 -2.87 19.07
N ALA A 186 7.94 -2.87 19.49
CA ALA A 186 7.45 -2.11 20.64
C ALA A 186 7.60 -2.85 21.99
N GLY A 187 7.95 -4.15 21.99
CA GLY A 187 8.05 -4.95 23.19
C GLY A 187 6.72 -5.25 23.88
N CYS A 188 5.61 -5.28 23.11
CA CYS A 188 4.27 -5.59 23.62
C CYS A 188 3.69 -6.84 22.95
N THR A 189 2.57 -7.36 23.46
CA THR A 189 1.90 -8.50 22.85
C THR A 189 1.05 -8.08 21.65
N LEU A 190 0.85 -9.00 20.69
CA LEU A 190 0.03 -8.79 19.51
C LEU A 190 -1.37 -8.25 19.83
N TYR A 191 -2.04 -8.87 20.80
CA TYR A 191 -3.40 -8.47 21.16
C TYR A 191 -3.48 -7.13 21.89
N GLN A 192 -2.45 -6.76 22.67
CA GLN A 192 -2.36 -5.41 23.24
C GLN A 192 -2.20 -4.37 22.14
N HIS A 193 -1.38 -4.66 21.12
CA HIS A 193 -1.20 -3.79 19.98
C HIS A 193 -2.51 -3.63 19.19
N ILE A 194 -3.18 -4.73 18.83
CA ILE A 194 -4.47 -4.69 18.12
C ILE A 194 -5.50 -3.92 18.94
N GLY A 195 -5.62 -4.19 20.25
CA GLY A 195 -6.54 -3.49 21.14
C GLY A 195 -6.29 -1.98 21.17
N SER A 196 -5.03 -1.55 21.23
CA SER A 196 -4.67 -0.13 21.15
C SER A 196 -5.04 0.49 19.80
N MET A 197 -4.77 -0.21 18.70
CA MET A 197 -5.09 0.26 17.35
C MET A 197 -6.60 0.39 17.13
N MET A 198 -7.40 -0.50 17.68
CA MET A 198 -8.86 -0.44 17.53
C MET A 198 -9.46 0.87 18.06
N TRP A 199 -8.89 1.49 19.08
CA TRP A 199 -9.36 2.78 19.60
C TRP A 199 -9.21 3.93 18.59
N THR A 200 -8.27 3.87 17.69
CA THR A 200 -8.03 4.90 16.67
C THR A 200 -8.59 4.51 15.32
N THR A 201 -8.41 3.26 14.90
CA THR A 201 -8.81 2.82 13.55
C THR A 201 -10.31 2.57 13.44
N THR A 202 -10.99 2.07 14.49
CA THR A 202 -12.43 1.83 14.43
C THR A 202 -13.25 3.11 14.27
N PRO A 203 -13.05 4.17 15.07
CA PRO A 203 -13.76 5.43 14.84
C PRO A 203 -13.48 6.01 13.45
N ALA A 204 -12.23 5.99 12.99
CA ALA A 204 -11.86 6.48 11.67
C ALA A 204 -12.54 5.70 10.53
N SER A 205 -12.60 4.36 10.66
CA SER A 205 -13.27 3.50 9.68
C SER A 205 -14.77 3.66 9.66
N LEU A 206 -15.41 3.89 10.82
CA LEU A 206 -16.84 4.17 10.90
C LEU A 206 -17.19 5.53 10.26
N LEU A 207 -16.36 6.55 10.48
CA LEU A 207 -16.51 7.85 9.81
C LEU A 207 -16.34 7.72 8.29
N ALA A 208 -15.34 6.96 7.84
CA ALA A 208 -15.13 6.70 6.43
C ALA A 208 -16.30 5.94 5.80
N LEU A 209 -16.81 4.91 6.49
CA LEU A 209 -17.98 4.13 6.03
C LEU A 209 -19.23 5.00 5.95
N ALA A 210 -19.47 5.87 6.94
CA ALA A 210 -20.57 6.83 6.91
C ALA A 210 -20.44 7.81 5.72
N GLY A 211 -19.21 8.31 5.46
CA GLY A 211 -18.92 9.12 4.28
C GLY A 211 -19.22 8.38 2.97
N PHE A 212 -18.78 7.14 2.83
CA PHE A 212 -19.07 6.31 1.67
C PHE A 212 -20.55 5.97 1.51
N PHE A 213 -21.27 5.84 2.62
CA PHE A 213 -22.71 5.65 2.58
C PHE A 213 -23.44 6.89 2.06
N ILE A 214 -23.06 8.08 2.52
CA ILE A 214 -23.63 9.36 2.05
C ILE A 214 -23.31 9.55 0.55
N LEU A 215 -22.05 9.38 0.17
CA LEU A 215 -21.61 9.54 -1.22
C LEU A 215 -22.17 8.49 -2.18
N GLY A 216 -22.56 7.32 -1.69
CA GLY A 216 -23.23 6.29 -2.47
C GLY A 216 -24.70 6.60 -2.76
N HIS A 217 -25.30 7.57 -2.06
CA HIS A 217 -26.70 8.00 -2.25
C HIS A 217 -26.83 9.30 -3.07
N THR A 218 -25.71 9.97 -3.34
CA THR A 218 -25.67 11.16 -4.21
C THR A 218 -25.34 10.75 -5.64
#